data_60b2843a6a478dbfdfe2916d379b7656
#
_entry.id   60b2843a6a478dbfdfe2916d379b7656
#
_cell.length_a   1.000
_cell.length_b   1.000
_cell.length_c   1.000
_cell.angle_alpha   90.00
_cell.angle_beta   90.00
_cell.angle_gamma   90.00
#
_symmetry.space_group_name_H-M   'P 1'
#
loop_
_entity.id
_entity.type
_entity.pdbx_description
1 polymer ?
#
loop_
_entity_poly.entity_id
_entity_poly.type
_entity_poly.pdbx_seq_one_letter_code
_entity_poly.pdbx_strand_id
1 'polypeptide(L)'
;RSVVFLQGCPLRCPWCANPESQLSQVQILYDKEKCAHCGTCTHVCPNQAISMGDDSYVGIDPSKCAGCLQCVKNCPAKALSYEGEAKDVDEVVKVCLQDIDFYEESGGGVTISGGEGMVQPDFVKALLAKLKEHKIHTAIETTGYIKKEIFRELAPMFDLLLFDVKHYDSDKHYEGTHVHNE
;
A
#
# COMPACT_ATOMS: atom_id res chain seq x y z
N ARG A 1 -13.24 13.25 0.99
CA ARG A 1 -12.62 12.24 1.86
C ARG A 1 -11.14 12.09 1.49
N SER A 2 -10.28 11.96 2.48
CA SER A 2 -8.88 11.59 2.29
C SER A 2 -8.73 10.08 2.38
N VAL A 3 -7.80 9.51 1.61
CA VAL A 3 -7.57 8.06 1.59
C VAL A 3 -6.15 7.77 2.09
N VAL A 4 -6.05 6.88 3.08
CA VAL A 4 -4.79 6.37 3.60
C VAL A 4 -4.56 4.99 3.00
N PHE A 5 -3.57 4.87 2.11
CA PHE A 5 -3.20 3.61 1.47
C PHE A 5 -2.16 2.87 2.30
N LEU A 6 -2.47 1.66 2.75
CA LEU A 6 -1.55 0.78 3.47
C LEU A 6 -0.85 -0.20 2.53
N GLN A 7 0.41 -0.47 2.80
CA GLN A 7 1.19 -1.48 2.10
C GLN A 7 0.93 -2.88 2.67
N GLY A 8 0.79 -3.84 1.77
CA GLY A 8 0.56 -5.25 2.05
C GLY A 8 -0.86 -5.70 1.68
N CYS A 9 -0.94 -6.79 0.92
CA CYS A 9 -2.19 -7.47 0.58
C CYS A 9 -1.94 -8.98 0.54
N PRO A 10 -2.81 -9.81 1.11
CA PRO A 10 -2.70 -11.26 0.99
C PRO A 10 -3.09 -11.78 -0.40
N LEU A 11 -3.83 -10.99 -1.19
CA LEU A 11 -4.30 -11.34 -2.52
C LEU A 11 -3.28 -10.96 -3.61
N ARG A 12 -3.38 -11.61 -4.78
CA ARG A 12 -2.53 -11.36 -5.98
C ARG A 12 -3.38 -11.23 -7.23
N CYS A 13 -4.38 -10.35 -7.16
CA CYS A 13 -5.29 -10.11 -8.27
C CYS A 13 -4.55 -9.56 -9.49
N PRO A 14 -4.65 -10.16 -10.68
CA PRO A 14 -4.00 -9.65 -11.90
C PRO A 14 -4.62 -8.31 -12.38
N TRP A 15 -5.84 -8.01 -11.95
CA TRP A 15 -6.51 -6.72 -12.22
C TRP A 15 -6.36 -5.69 -11.09
N CYS A 16 -5.38 -5.86 -10.18
CA CYS A 16 -5.19 -4.94 -9.08
C CYS A 16 -4.92 -3.52 -9.58
N ALA A 17 -5.69 -2.54 -9.07
CA ALA A 17 -5.50 -1.14 -9.43
C ALA A 17 -4.24 -0.53 -8.77
N ASN A 18 -3.78 -1.12 -7.65
CA ASN A 18 -2.63 -0.65 -6.87
C ASN A 18 -1.64 -1.80 -6.63
N PRO A 19 -1.03 -2.36 -7.70
CA PRO A 19 -0.15 -3.53 -7.57
C PRO A 19 1.09 -3.25 -6.70
N GLU A 20 1.53 -2.01 -6.61
CA GLU A 20 2.62 -1.54 -5.75
C GLU A 20 2.31 -1.72 -4.26
N SER A 21 1.03 -1.76 -3.88
CA SER A 21 0.61 -1.98 -2.49
C SER A 21 0.49 -3.47 -2.09
N GLN A 22 0.72 -4.40 -3.01
CA GLN A 22 0.60 -5.83 -2.71
C GLN A 22 1.66 -6.34 -1.74
N LEU A 23 2.88 -5.79 -1.79
CA LEU A 23 3.95 -6.14 -0.86
C LEU A 23 3.97 -5.13 0.30
N SER A 24 4.35 -5.60 1.49
CA SER A 24 4.41 -4.78 2.71
C SER A 24 5.64 -3.88 2.82
N GLN A 25 6.56 -3.95 1.86
CA GLN A 25 7.80 -3.18 1.81
C GLN A 25 7.73 -2.08 0.75
N VAL A 26 8.59 -1.07 0.88
CA VAL A 26 8.76 -0.03 -0.15
C VAL A 26 9.01 -0.66 -1.51
N GLN A 27 8.27 -0.24 -2.52
CA GLN A 27 8.42 -0.70 -3.89
C GLN A 27 9.21 0.30 -4.72
N ILE A 28 10.20 -0.17 -5.44
CA ILE A 28 10.94 0.66 -6.41
C ILE A 28 10.24 0.53 -7.76
N LEU A 29 9.83 1.67 -8.30
CA LEU A 29 9.22 1.77 -9.62
C LEU A 29 10.27 2.18 -10.65
N TYR A 30 10.15 1.64 -11.86
CA TYR A 30 11.07 1.88 -12.95
C TYR A 30 10.36 2.38 -14.20
N ASP A 31 10.75 3.57 -14.63
CA ASP A 31 10.30 4.19 -15.87
C ASP A 31 11.34 3.93 -16.98
N LYS A 32 11.00 3.03 -17.91
CA LYS A 32 11.87 2.63 -19.00
C LYS A 32 12.19 3.75 -19.96
N GLU A 33 11.24 4.67 -20.18
CA GLU A 33 11.38 5.77 -21.13
C GLU A 33 12.38 6.83 -20.65
N LYS A 34 12.49 7.01 -19.33
CA LYS A 34 13.45 7.94 -18.74
C LYS A 34 14.85 7.35 -18.57
N CYS A 35 15.00 6.04 -18.69
CA CYS A 35 16.27 5.38 -18.37
C CYS A 35 17.38 5.74 -19.37
N ALA A 36 18.48 6.26 -18.86
CA ALA A 36 19.69 6.56 -19.64
C ALA A 36 20.67 5.37 -19.76
N HIS A 37 20.28 4.19 -19.30
CA HIS A 37 21.08 2.95 -19.33
C HIS A 37 22.49 3.05 -18.74
N CYS A 38 22.71 3.98 -17.79
CA CYS A 38 24.03 4.30 -17.23
C CYS A 38 24.56 3.29 -16.21
N GLY A 39 23.74 2.34 -15.74
CA GLY A 39 24.11 1.31 -14.77
C GLY A 39 24.36 1.81 -13.33
N THR A 40 24.26 3.09 -13.03
CA THR A 40 24.54 3.63 -11.67
C THR A 40 23.77 2.90 -10.58
N CYS A 41 22.49 2.58 -10.83
CA CYS A 41 21.61 1.92 -9.85
C CYS A 41 22.10 0.52 -9.44
N THR A 42 22.78 -0.22 -10.32
CA THR A 42 23.33 -1.55 -9.98
C THR A 42 24.54 -1.43 -9.07
N HIS A 43 25.36 -0.38 -9.27
CA HIS A 43 26.57 -0.17 -8.46
C HIS A 43 26.27 0.36 -7.05
N VAL A 44 25.22 1.17 -6.90
CA VAL A 44 24.87 1.77 -5.60
C VAL A 44 23.98 0.89 -4.74
N CYS A 45 23.48 -0.24 -5.27
CA CYS A 45 22.59 -1.12 -4.53
C CYS A 45 23.39 -2.01 -3.54
N PRO A 46 23.29 -1.82 -2.22
CA PRO A 46 24.06 -2.59 -1.25
C PRO A 46 23.68 -4.06 -1.23
N ASN A 47 22.42 -4.38 -1.58
CA ASN A 47 21.90 -5.74 -1.56
C ASN A 47 21.94 -6.42 -2.94
N GLN A 48 22.53 -5.78 -3.96
CA GLN A 48 22.56 -6.32 -5.32
C GLN A 48 21.16 -6.73 -5.83
N ALA A 49 20.15 -5.97 -5.44
CA ALA A 49 18.76 -6.21 -5.83
C ALA A 49 18.44 -5.70 -7.24
N ILE A 50 19.40 -5.01 -7.90
CA ILE A 50 19.20 -4.42 -9.21
C ILE A 50 20.22 -5.02 -10.19
N SER A 51 19.73 -5.48 -11.32
CA SER A 51 20.54 -5.99 -12.43
C SER A 51 20.18 -5.28 -13.74
N MET A 52 21.12 -5.27 -14.69
CA MET A 52 20.85 -4.90 -16.07
C MET A 52 20.57 -6.17 -16.87
N GLY A 53 19.46 -6.23 -17.56
CA GLY A 53 19.15 -7.30 -18.50
C GLY A 53 19.94 -7.17 -19.82
N ASP A 54 19.88 -8.23 -20.66
CA ASP A 54 20.52 -8.22 -21.99
C ASP A 54 19.98 -7.12 -22.92
N ASP A 55 18.74 -6.69 -22.68
CA ASP A 55 18.08 -5.57 -23.34
C ASP A 55 18.47 -4.19 -22.77
N SER A 56 19.44 -4.16 -21.85
CA SER A 56 19.91 -2.98 -21.12
C SER A 56 18.85 -2.33 -20.22
N TYR A 57 17.72 -2.99 -19.95
CA TYR A 57 16.74 -2.52 -18.99
C TYR A 57 17.03 -3.02 -17.58
N VAL A 58 16.53 -2.27 -16.61
CA VAL A 58 16.72 -2.55 -15.18
C VAL A 58 15.73 -3.60 -14.72
N GLY A 59 16.24 -4.70 -14.15
CA GLY A 59 15.47 -5.66 -13.38
C GLY A 59 15.66 -5.41 -11.89
N ILE A 60 14.56 -5.44 -11.12
CA ILE A 60 14.57 -5.25 -9.67
C ILE A 60 14.05 -6.53 -9.02
N ASP A 61 14.87 -7.14 -8.17
CA ASP A 61 14.50 -8.30 -7.37
C ASP A 61 13.91 -7.83 -6.02
N PRO A 62 12.58 -7.90 -5.83
CA PRO A 62 11.95 -7.41 -4.62
C PRO A 62 12.33 -8.23 -3.38
N SER A 63 12.77 -9.49 -3.56
CA SER A 63 13.18 -10.34 -2.43
C SER A 63 14.51 -9.91 -1.80
N LYS A 64 15.35 -9.21 -2.57
CA LYS A 64 16.63 -8.66 -2.12
C LYS A 64 16.56 -7.19 -1.75
N CYS A 65 15.51 -6.50 -2.19
CA CYS A 65 15.40 -5.05 -2.00
C CYS A 65 15.07 -4.71 -0.54
N ALA A 66 15.94 -3.93 0.10
CA ALA A 66 15.73 -3.44 1.47
C ALA A 66 15.00 -2.06 1.52
N GLY A 67 14.54 -1.54 0.40
CA GLY A 67 13.86 -0.23 0.36
C GLY A 67 14.73 0.97 0.78
N CYS A 68 16.07 0.85 0.68
CA CYS A 68 17.00 1.89 1.15
C CYS A 68 17.06 3.15 0.27
N LEU A 69 16.41 3.16 -0.88
CA LEU A 69 16.26 4.26 -1.85
C LEU A 69 17.59 4.78 -2.45
N GLN A 70 18.72 4.09 -2.26
CA GLN A 70 20.00 4.53 -2.82
C GLN A 70 19.94 4.61 -4.36
N CYS A 71 19.29 3.67 -5.01
CA CYS A 71 19.10 3.65 -6.45
C CYS A 71 18.27 4.84 -6.95
N VAL A 72 17.23 5.23 -6.22
CA VAL A 72 16.38 6.40 -6.53
C VAL A 72 17.17 7.70 -6.39
N LYS A 73 17.86 7.87 -5.25
CA LYS A 73 18.64 9.09 -4.94
C LYS A 73 19.79 9.33 -5.94
N ASN A 74 20.38 8.26 -6.43
CA ASN A 74 21.54 8.32 -7.32
C ASN A 74 21.19 8.15 -8.81
N CYS A 75 19.91 8.08 -9.19
CA CYS A 75 19.50 7.99 -10.58
C CYS A 75 19.58 9.36 -11.27
N PRO A 76 20.54 9.62 -12.19
CA PRO A 76 20.68 10.93 -12.81
C PRO A 76 19.51 11.27 -13.73
N ALA A 77 18.92 10.25 -14.34
CA ALA A 77 17.78 10.38 -15.26
C ALA A 77 16.42 10.41 -14.54
N LYS A 78 16.40 10.22 -13.18
CA LYS A 78 15.16 10.08 -12.39
C LYS A 78 14.20 9.03 -12.95
N ALA A 79 14.77 7.96 -13.51
CA ALA A 79 14.03 6.82 -14.05
C ALA A 79 13.56 5.86 -12.97
N LEU A 80 14.01 6.02 -11.72
CA LEU A 80 13.60 5.24 -10.56
C LEU A 80 12.85 6.15 -9.59
N SER A 81 11.69 5.69 -9.17
CA SER A 81 10.87 6.27 -8.09
C SER A 81 10.52 5.19 -7.08
N TYR A 82 9.72 5.50 -6.09
CA TYR A 82 9.29 4.53 -5.09
C TYR A 82 7.87 4.81 -4.64
N GLU A 83 7.21 3.75 -4.17
CA GLU A 83 5.95 3.80 -3.48
C GLU A 83 6.07 3.11 -2.11
N GLY A 84 5.30 3.61 -1.17
CA GLY A 84 5.36 3.22 0.24
C GLY A 84 6.38 4.04 1.01
N GLU A 85 5.96 4.50 2.18
CA GLU A 85 6.77 5.27 3.12
C GLU A 85 6.46 4.82 4.54
N ALA A 86 7.49 4.64 5.37
CA ALA A 86 7.28 4.38 6.79
C ALA A 86 6.85 5.68 7.46
N LYS A 87 5.63 5.71 7.99
CA LYS A 87 5.06 6.82 8.75
C LYS A 87 4.53 6.34 10.08
N ASP A 88 4.67 7.17 11.10
CA ASP A 88 3.96 6.94 12.35
C ASP A 88 2.51 7.46 12.30
N VAL A 89 1.73 7.07 13.31
CA VAL A 89 0.30 7.42 13.36
C VAL A 89 0.10 8.94 13.45
N ASP A 90 0.96 9.65 14.17
CA ASP A 90 0.83 11.11 14.35
C ASP A 90 1.09 11.87 13.06
N GLU A 91 2.07 11.42 12.27
CA GLU A 91 2.34 11.98 10.95
C GLU A 91 1.13 11.82 10.02
N VAL A 92 0.50 10.64 10.02
CA VAL A 92 -0.68 10.37 9.18
C VAL A 92 -1.88 11.20 9.66
N VAL A 93 -2.15 11.24 10.96
CA VAL A 93 -3.23 12.06 11.53
C VAL A 93 -3.04 13.53 11.18
N LYS A 94 -1.81 14.06 11.30
CA LYS A 94 -1.50 15.45 10.95
C LYS A 94 -1.85 15.78 9.49
N VAL A 95 -1.61 14.84 8.57
CA VAL A 95 -1.99 15.03 7.16
C VAL A 95 -3.52 14.99 7.01
N CYS A 96 -4.19 14.02 7.65
CA CYS A 96 -5.65 13.91 7.60
C CYS A 96 -6.36 15.16 8.14
N LEU A 97 -5.81 15.79 9.19
CA LEU A 97 -6.39 16.99 9.80
C LEU A 97 -6.30 18.23 8.90
N GLN A 98 -5.50 18.23 7.86
CA GLN A 98 -5.45 19.35 6.90
C GLN A 98 -6.75 19.52 6.12
N ASP A 99 -7.54 18.43 6.01
CA ASP A 99 -8.79 18.41 5.26
C ASP A 99 -10.04 18.46 6.16
N ILE A 100 -9.91 18.83 7.45
CA ILE A 100 -10.98 18.72 8.42
C ILE A 100 -12.21 19.56 8.03
N ASP A 101 -11.99 20.77 7.52
CA ASP A 101 -13.07 21.67 7.08
C ASP A 101 -13.89 21.03 5.94
N PHE A 102 -13.21 20.36 5.00
CA PHE A 102 -13.88 19.61 3.92
C PHE A 102 -14.67 18.41 4.44
N TYR A 103 -14.22 17.76 5.51
CA TYR A 103 -14.98 16.65 6.11
C TYR A 103 -16.26 17.17 6.76
N GLU A 104 -16.20 18.28 7.46
CA GLU A 104 -17.36 18.89 8.11
C GLU A 104 -18.41 19.37 7.09
N GLU A 105 -17.98 20.04 6.01
CA GLU A 105 -18.87 20.51 4.96
C GLU A 105 -19.53 19.38 4.16
N SER A 106 -18.80 18.30 3.87
CA SER A 106 -19.28 17.23 2.97
C SER A 106 -19.90 16.03 3.68
N GLY A 107 -19.80 15.94 5.02
CA GLY A 107 -20.05 14.70 5.77
C GLY A 107 -19.06 13.60 5.44
N GLY A 108 -17.88 13.98 4.96
CA GLY A 108 -16.79 13.09 4.58
C GLY A 108 -15.97 12.57 5.74
N GLY A 109 -14.68 12.33 5.52
CA GLY A 109 -13.76 11.82 6.54
C GLY A 109 -12.57 11.09 5.94
N VAL A 110 -12.01 10.13 6.65
CA VAL A 110 -10.86 9.34 6.23
C VAL A 110 -11.31 7.93 5.82
N THR A 111 -10.79 7.45 4.70
CA THR A 111 -10.93 6.05 4.26
C THR A 111 -9.57 5.36 4.38
N ILE A 112 -9.52 4.20 5.02
CA ILE A 112 -8.33 3.33 5.00
C ILE A 112 -8.50 2.34 3.86
N SER A 113 -7.50 2.24 3.00
CA SER A 113 -7.46 1.42 1.79
C SER A 113 -6.04 0.90 1.54
N GLY A 114 -5.66 0.65 0.30
CA GLY A 114 -4.32 0.25 -0.13
C GLY A 114 -4.29 -1.15 -0.68
N GLY A 115 -3.46 -2.02 -0.12
CA GLY A 115 -3.49 -3.45 -0.39
C GLY A 115 -4.69 -4.10 0.30
N GLU A 116 -4.58 -4.39 1.59
CA GLU A 116 -5.70 -4.77 2.45
C GLU A 116 -5.74 -3.82 3.66
N GLY A 117 -6.87 -3.14 3.85
CA GLY A 117 -6.98 -2.06 4.83
C GLY A 117 -6.77 -2.48 6.30
N MET A 118 -6.86 -3.78 6.62
CA MET A 118 -6.65 -4.30 7.99
C MET A 118 -5.32 -5.05 8.14
N VAL A 119 -4.43 -5.02 7.16
CA VAL A 119 -3.19 -5.81 7.18
C VAL A 119 -2.19 -5.39 8.26
N GLN A 120 -2.30 -4.14 8.73
CA GLN A 120 -1.47 -3.57 9.79
C GLN A 120 -2.36 -3.23 11.02
N PRO A 121 -2.86 -4.23 11.77
CA PRO A 121 -3.95 -4.03 12.74
C PRO A 121 -3.61 -3.05 13.88
N ASP A 122 -2.41 -3.09 14.42
CA ASP A 122 -2.00 -2.20 15.52
C ASP A 122 -1.95 -0.74 15.07
N PHE A 123 -1.41 -0.50 13.86
CA PHE A 123 -1.38 0.82 13.26
C PHE A 123 -2.79 1.34 12.99
N VAL A 124 -3.64 0.52 12.38
CA VAL A 124 -5.04 0.87 12.07
C VAL A 124 -5.80 1.21 13.34
N LYS A 125 -5.66 0.40 14.40
CA LYS A 125 -6.32 0.63 15.69
C LYS A 125 -5.90 1.97 16.30
N ALA A 126 -4.60 2.26 16.31
CA ALA A 126 -4.07 3.51 16.84
C ALA A 126 -4.52 4.73 16.01
N LEU A 127 -4.52 4.59 14.67
CA LEU A 127 -4.99 5.63 13.75
C LEU A 127 -6.48 5.94 13.98
N LEU A 128 -7.33 4.91 14.05
CA LEU A 128 -8.77 5.07 14.29
C LEU A 128 -9.05 5.74 15.63
N ALA A 129 -8.31 5.36 16.70
CA ALA A 129 -8.48 5.98 18.01
C ALA A 129 -8.25 7.50 17.93
N LYS A 130 -7.15 7.94 17.29
CA LYS A 130 -6.83 9.35 17.13
C LYS A 130 -7.81 10.10 16.21
N LEU A 131 -8.23 9.49 15.10
CA LEU A 131 -9.23 10.11 14.22
C LEU A 131 -10.57 10.31 14.93
N LYS A 132 -10.97 9.38 15.82
CA LYS A 132 -12.19 9.52 16.65
C LYS A 132 -12.10 10.65 17.69
N GLU A 133 -10.93 10.92 18.25
CA GLU A 133 -10.73 12.08 19.13
C GLU A 133 -11.09 13.39 18.42
N HIS A 134 -10.83 13.45 17.12
CA HIS A 134 -11.17 14.58 16.25
C HIS A 134 -12.59 14.49 15.63
N LYS A 135 -13.39 13.48 16.01
CA LYS A 135 -14.75 13.23 15.49
C LYS A 135 -14.80 13.03 13.96
N ILE A 136 -13.70 12.55 13.36
CA ILE A 136 -13.63 12.29 11.93
C ILE A 136 -14.31 10.96 11.62
N HIS A 137 -15.24 10.98 10.66
CA HIS A 137 -15.90 9.77 10.15
C HIS A 137 -14.88 8.89 9.43
N THR A 138 -14.87 7.59 9.76
CA THR A 138 -13.90 6.63 9.26
C THR A 138 -14.55 5.55 8.40
N ALA A 139 -13.94 5.25 7.26
CA ALA A 139 -14.35 4.14 6.42
C ALA A 139 -13.17 3.23 6.12
N ILE A 140 -13.46 2.01 5.70
CA ILE A 140 -12.45 1.06 5.23
C ILE A 140 -12.90 0.41 3.93
N GLU A 141 -11.95 0.26 3.00
CA GLU A 141 -12.04 -0.63 1.86
C GLU A 141 -11.31 -1.93 2.20
N THR A 142 -12.01 -3.04 2.16
CA THR A 142 -11.46 -4.33 2.58
C THR A 142 -12.03 -5.48 1.76
N THR A 143 -11.20 -6.47 1.47
CA THR A 143 -11.65 -7.74 0.91
C THR A 143 -12.18 -8.68 2.00
N GLY A 144 -11.93 -8.36 3.27
CA GLY A 144 -12.22 -9.21 4.42
C GLY A 144 -11.29 -10.41 4.55
N TYR A 145 -10.33 -10.57 3.64
CA TYR A 145 -9.37 -11.68 3.71
C TYR A 145 -8.26 -11.37 4.71
N ILE A 146 -8.63 -11.48 5.98
CA ILE A 146 -7.78 -11.25 7.15
C ILE A 146 -8.15 -12.26 8.25
N LYS A 147 -7.29 -12.43 9.24
CA LYS A 147 -7.61 -13.28 10.39
C LYS A 147 -8.92 -12.82 11.06
N LYS A 148 -9.80 -13.77 11.33
CA LYS A 148 -11.14 -13.52 11.87
C LYS A 148 -11.13 -12.71 13.16
N GLU A 149 -10.11 -12.91 14.00
CA GLU A 149 -9.91 -12.21 15.27
C GLU A 149 -9.64 -10.72 15.01
N ILE A 150 -8.77 -10.41 14.04
CA ILE A 150 -8.44 -9.04 13.61
C ILE A 150 -9.69 -8.35 13.05
N PHE A 151 -10.42 -9.04 12.16
CA PHE A 151 -11.64 -8.49 11.60
C PHE A 151 -12.68 -8.16 12.68
N ARG A 152 -12.90 -9.08 13.64
CA ARG A 152 -13.86 -8.88 14.73
C ARG A 152 -13.48 -7.73 15.66
N GLU A 153 -12.18 -7.49 15.84
CA GLU A 153 -11.69 -6.40 16.66
C GLU A 153 -11.82 -5.05 15.94
N LEU A 154 -11.39 -4.97 14.68
CA LEU A 154 -11.28 -3.69 13.96
C LEU A 154 -12.57 -3.25 13.28
N ALA A 155 -13.37 -4.17 12.72
CA ALA A 155 -14.56 -3.80 11.95
C ALA A 155 -15.55 -2.92 12.73
N PRO A 156 -15.83 -3.16 14.02
CA PRO A 156 -16.72 -2.30 14.80
C PRO A 156 -16.16 -0.90 15.10
N MET A 157 -14.86 -0.67 14.85
CA MET A 157 -14.23 0.63 15.08
C MET A 157 -14.45 1.61 13.92
N PHE A 158 -14.86 1.12 12.76
CA PHE A 158 -15.18 1.95 11.59
C PHE A 158 -16.64 2.36 11.58
N ASP A 159 -16.92 3.52 10.99
CA ASP A 159 -18.28 4.00 10.77
C ASP A 159 -18.90 3.41 9.49
N LEU A 160 -18.05 3.02 8.52
CA LEU A 160 -18.47 2.44 7.24
C LEU A 160 -17.48 1.38 6.75
N LEU A 161 -18.01 0.22 6.33
CA LEU A 161 -17.23 -0.81 5.64
C LEU A 161 -17.63 -0.87 4.17
N LEU A 162 -16.67 -0.69 3.27
CA LEU A 162 -16.77 -0.90 1.83
C LEU A 162 -16.14 -2.25 1.51
N PHE A 163 -16.99 -3.25 1.31
CA PHE A 163 -16.55 -4.63 1.19
C PHE A 163 -16.40 -5.03 -0.27
N ASP A 164 -15.18 -5.41 -0.67
CA ASP A 164 -14.84 -5.84 -2.03
C ASP A 164 -14.88 -7.37 -2.14
N VAL A 165 -16.03 -7.90 -2.53
CA VAL A 165 -16.23 -9.35 -2.76
C VAL A 165 -15.63 -9.73 -4.10
N LYS A 166 -14.46 -10.37 -4.12
CA LYS A 166 -13.77 -10.77 -5.36
C LYS A 166 -14.50 -11.87 -6.11
N HIS A 167 -14.94 -12.93 -5.42
CA HIS A 167 -15.82 -13.97 -5.93
C HIS A 167 -16.47 -14.75 -4.78
N TYR A 168 -17.70 -15.27 -4.97
CA TYR A 168 -18.37 -16.09 -3.96
C TYR A 168 -17.96 -17.58 -4.04
N ASP A 169 -17.61 -18.07 -5.23
CA ASP A 169 -17.11 -19.42 -5.46
C ASP A 169 -15.62 -19.49 -5.12
N SER A 170 -15.22 -20.47 -4.30
CA SER A 170 -13.87 -20.55 -3.76
C SER A 170 -12.80 -20.86 -4.81
N ASP A 171 -13.11 -21.72 -5.78
CA ASP A 171 -12.16 -22.08 -6.84
C ASP A 171 -11.91 -20.87 -7.77
N LYS A 172 -12.98 -20.17 -8.17
CA LYS A 172 -12.88 -18.96 -8.97
C LYS A 172 -12.23 -17.81 -8.20
N HIS A 173 -12.45 -17.74 -6.90
CA HIS A 173 -11.73 -16.80 -6.04
C HIS A 173 -10.23 -17.10 -6.09
N TYR A 174 -9.85 -18.38 -5.97
CA TYR A 174 -8.44 -18.78 -6.06
C TYR A 174 -7.83 -18.49 -7.44
N GLU A 175 -8.55 -18.81 -8.54
CA GLU A 175 -8.10 -18.48 -9.90
C GLU A 175 -7.82 -17.00 -10.08
N GLY A 176 -8.64 -16.13 -9.47
CA GLY A 176 -8.54 -14.68 -9.60
C GLY A 176 -7.65 -13.98 -8.58
N THR A 177 -7.42 -14.56 -7.41
CA THR A 177 -6.73 -13.88 -6.29
C THR A 177 -5.55 -14.65 -5.72
N HIS A 178 -5.37 -15.91 -6.12
CA HIS A 178 -4.40 -16.89 -5.63
C HIS A 178 -4.60 -17.31 -4.16
N VAL A 179 -5.80 -17.08 -3.61
CA VAL A 179 -6.22 -17.57 -2.30
C VAL A 179 -7.68 -18.05 -2.35
N HIS A 180 -8.03 -19.07 -1.54
CA HIS A 180 -9.42 -19.48 -1.34
C HIS A 180 -10.12 -18.54 -0.34
N ASN A 181 -11.44 -18.40 -0.44
CA ASN A 181 -12.23 -17.47 0.42
C ASN A 181 -12.94 -18.17 1.60
N GLU A 182 -12.49 -19.31 2.03
CA GLU A 182 -13.03 -20.11 3.15
C GLU A 182 -12.54 -19.61 4.51
#